data_7ab85ff1ad577e59450472fc9c8fcf3e
#
_entry.id   7ab85ff1ad577e59450472fc9c8fcf3e
#
_cell.length_a   1.000
_cell.length_b   1.000
_cell.length_c   1.000
_cell.angle_alpha   90.00
_cell.angle_beta   90.00
_cell.angle_gamma   90.00
#
_symmetry.space_group_name_H-M   'P 1'
#
loop_
_entity.id
_entity.type
_entity.pdbx_description
1 polymer ?
#
loop_
_entity_poly.entity_id
_entity_poly.type
_entity_poly.pdbx_seq_one_letter_code
_entity_poly.pdbx_strand_id
1 'polypeptide(L)'
;MVKDVISVVETMDLADVANLMLENGIGSVPIVSDDDMMVGIVSKADFVTLAVGRAFDKITVKEVMSDSIKAVSSQERLVHARRIMIDSRVGRLPVIDGDELVGMMTSKDVMKAFINFRKNVPEKYQKTQIKEILVEEVMSDNPLSISKDASISEVANTMMDTGYNGLPVVEDDNVIGIITQTDILRLIAKLES
;
A
#
# COMPACT_ATOMS: atom_id res chain seq x y z
N MET A 1 20.85 1.12 5.25
CA MET A 1 20.40 2.00 6.35
C MET A 1 20.50 3.44 5.85
N VAL A 2 19.42 4.21 5.96
CA VAL A 2 19.43 5.66 5.69
C VAL A 2 20.09 6.34 6.89
N LYS A 3 21.03 7.25 6.66
CA LYS A 3 21.76 7.95 7.73
C LYS A 3 21.11 9.27 8.11
N ASP A 4 20.62 10.00 7.10
CA ASP A 4 19.93 11.28 7.31
C ASP A 4 18.42 11.00 7.42
N VAL A 5 17.96 10.72 8.63
CA VAL A 5 16.58 10.38 8.92
C VAL A 5 15.80 11.65 9.15
N ILE A 6 14.70 11.83 8.38
CA ILE A 6 13.75 12.91 8.58
C ILE A 6 13.00 12.63 9.88
N SER A 7 12.99 13.58 10.81
CA SER A 7 12.27 13.51 12.09
C SER A 7 11.42 14.76 12.30
N VAL A 8 10.47 14.68 13.23
CA VAL A 8 9.58 15.77 13.62
C VAL A 8 9.63 15.98 15.13
N VAL A 9 9.27 17.16 15.61
CA VAL A 9 9.14 17.44 17.05
C VAL A 9 7.73 17.14 17.53
N GLU A 10 7.58 16.89 18.85
CA GLU A 10 6.28 16.54 19.47
C GLU A 10 5.20 17.61 19.26
N THR A 11 5.59 18.87 19.06
CA THR A 11 4.68 20.01 18.91
C THR A 11 4.28 20.30 17.46
N MET A 12 4.78 19.53 16.49
CA MET A 12 4.43 19.73 15.07
C MET A 12 2.99 19.31 14.81
N ASP A 13 2.23 20.13 14.09
CA ASP A 13 0.86 19.83 13.72
C ASP A 13 0.77 18.59 12.81
N LEU A 14 -0.31 17.80 12.99
CA LEU A 14 -0.52 16.55 12.24
C LEU A 14 -0.61 16.80 10.73
N ALA A 15 -1.20 17.92 10.29
CA ALA A 15 -1.24 18.28 8.87
C ALA A 15 0.18 18.47 8.29
N ASP A 16 1.05 19.15 9.04
CA ASP A 16 2.44 19.36 8.63
C ASP A 16 3.23 18.04 8.59
N VAL A 17 3.02 17.17 9.57
CA VAL A 17 3.59 15.82 9.58
C VAL A 17 3.11 15.01 8.36
N ALA A 18 1.80 15.06 8.05
CA ALA A 18 1.23 14.38 6.90
C ALA A 18 1.82 14.90 5.57
N ASN A 19 1.93 16.23 5.42
CA ASN A 19 2.55 16.86 4.26
C ASN A 19 4.01 16.47 4.11
N LEU A 20 4.80 16.52 5.19
CA LEU A 20 6.20 16.08 5.23
C LEU A 20 6.35 14.63 4.75
N MET A 21 5.48 13.74 5.23
CA MET A 21 5.48 12.32 4.84
C MET A 21 5.13 12.13 3.35
N LEU A 22 4.18 12.91 2.83
CA LEU A 22 3.77 12.87 1.42
C LEU A 22 4.87 13.37 0.49
N GLU A 23 5.45 14.53 0.79
CA GLU A 23 6.51 15.17 -0.01
C GLU A 23 7.75 14.29 -0.12
N ASN A 24 8.12 13.63 0.96
CA ASN A 24 9.30 12.76 1.01
C ASN A 24 9.00 11.29 0.65
N GLY A 25 7.73 10.93 0.42
CA GLY A 25 7.33 9.57 0.06
C GLY A 25 7.63 8.53 1.14
N ILE A 26 7.63 8.93 2.43
CA ILE A 26 7.95 8.07 3.57
C ILE A 26 6.70 7.54 4.28
N GLY A 27 6.81 6.36 4.87
CA GLY A 27 5.70 5.66 5.53
C GLY A 27 5.61 5.90 7.03
N SER A 28 6.68 6.41 7.64
CA SER A 28 6.76 6.72 9.06
C SER A 28 7.85 7.74 9.33
N VAL A 29 7.70 8.50 10.42
CA VAL A 29 8.60 9.56 10.86
C VAL A 29 8.87 9.41 12.36
N PRO A 30 10.14 9.36 12.81
CA PRO A 30 10.47 9.45 14.22
C PRO A 30 10.08 10.80 14.80
N ILE A 31 9.63 10.78 16.04
CA ILE A 31 9.35 11.98 16.85
C ILE A 31 10.51 12.17 17.81
N VAL A 32 11.05 13.36 17.87
CA VAL A 32 12.17 13.72 18.77
C VAL A 32 11.76 14.81 19.75
N SER A 33 12.33 14.75 20.96
CA SER A 33 12.24 15.84 21.94
C SER A 33 13.16 16.99 21.61
N ASP A 34 13.10 18.07 22.37
CA ASP A 34 14.01 19.22 22.24
C ASP A 34 15.49 18.87 22.45
N ASP A 35 15.78 17.77 23.14
CA ASP A 35 17.13 17.23 23.38
C ASP A 35 17.56 16.23 22.29
N ASP A 36 16.92 16.21 21.12
CA ASP A 36 17.16 15.26 20.01
C ASP A 36 17.01 13.77 20.38
N MET A 37 16.30 13.46 21.45
CA MET A 37 16.05 12.08 21.84
C MET A 37 14.78 11.56 21.17
N MET A 38 14.83 10.36 20.57
CA MET A 38 13.66 9.71 20.01
C MET A 38 12.66 9.36 21.12
N VAL A 39 11.47 9.94 21.05
CA VAL A 39 10.36 9.74 22.01
C VAL A 39 9.20 8.96 21.43
N GLY A 40 9.11 8.84 20.10
CA GLY A 40 8.03 8.12 19.44
C GLY A 40 8.26 7.95 17.96
N ILE A 41 7.25 7.40 17.30
CA ILE A 41 7.17 7.28 15.84
C ILE A 41 5.72 7.46 15.43
N VAL A 42 5.48 8.18 14.35
CA VAL A 42 4.18 8.27 13.69
C VAL A 42 4.28 7.64 12.30
N SER A 43 3.23 6.93 11.91
CA SER A 43 3.15 6.19 10.65
C SER A 43 1.84 6.47 9.91
N LYS A 44 1.75 6.10 8.64
CA LYS A 44 0.49 6.17 7.88
C LYS A 44 -0.66 5.40 8.53
N ALA A 45 -0.36 4.33 9.28
CA ALA A 45 -1.37 3.56 10.00
C ALA A 45 -2.02 4.37 11.13
N ASP A 46 -1.27 5.25 11.79
CA ASP A 46 -1.81 6.11 12.85
C ASP A 46 -2.81 7.11 12.24
N PHE A 47 -2.52 7.66 11.06
CA PHE A 47 -3.46 8.51 10.33
C PHE A 47 -4.72 7.76 9.88
N VAL A 48 -4.60 6.47 9.50
CA VAL A 48 -5.78 5.65 9.21
C VAL A 48 -6.69 5.53 10.43
N THR A 49 -6.12 5.39 11.63
CA THR A 49 -6.89 5.36 12.88
C THR A 49 -7.69 6.64 13.11
N LEU A 50 -7.17 7.80 12.72
CA LEU A 50 -7.88 9.07 12.79
C LEU A 50 -9.07 9.16 11.83
N ALA A 51 -9.02 8.41 10.72
CA ALA A 51 -10.09 8.38 9.73
C ALA A 51 -11.29 7.50 10.14
N VAL A 52 -11.23 6.83 11.29
CA VAL A 52 -12.36 6.11 11.88
C VAL A 52 -13.26 7.10 12.60
N GLY A 53 -14.49 7.27 12.13
CA GLY A 53 -15.49 8.07 12.82
C GLY A 53 -16.36 8.91 11.89
N ARG A 54 -17.37 9.56 12.48
CA ARG A 54 -18.47 10.24 11.76
C ARG A 54 -18.02 11.33 10.80
N ALA A 55 -16.87 11.94 10.99
CA ALA A 55 -16.36 12.99 10.10
C ALA A 55 -16.08 12.43 8.69
N PHE A 56 -15.67 11.18 8.61
CA PHE A 56 -15.27 10.49 7.37
C PHE A 56 -16.37 9.57 6.79
N ASP A 57 -17.51 9.44 7.48
CA ASP A 57 -18.67 8.64 7.02
C ASP A 57 -19.34 9.23 5.77
N LYS A 58 -19.15 10.53 5.53
CA LYS A 58 -19.77 11.26 4.41
C LYS A 58 -18.87 11.34 3.17
N ILE A 59 -17.60 10.99 3.30
CA ILE A 59 -16.63 11.03 2.20
C ILE A 59 -16.56 9.63 1.61
N THR A 60 -16.81 9.52 0.33
CA THR A 60 -16.80 8.22 -0.37
C THR A 60 -15.42 7.86 -0.88
N VAL A 61 -15.19 6.57 -1.06
CA VAL A 61 -13.97 6.02 -1.67
C VAL A 61 -13.70 6.64 -3.04
N LYS A 62 -14.76 6.84 -3.85
CA LYS A 62 -14.67 7.45 -5.18
C LYS A 62 -14.03 8.84 -5.18
N GLU A 63 -14.23 9.63 -4.11
CA GLU A 63 -13.69 10.99 -4.00
C GLU A 63 -12.20 11.02 -3.66
N VAL A 64 -11.65 9.90 -3.17
CA VAL A 64 -10.31 9.83 -2.58
C VAL A 64 -9.40 8.84 -3.28
N MET A 65 -9.94 7.78 -3.88
CA MET A 65 -9.19 6.73 -4.54
C MET A 65 -8.30 7.24 -5.67
N SER A 66 -7.29 6.46 -6.01
CA SER A 66 -6.52 6.62 -7.25
C SER A 66 -7.15 5.75 -8.34
N ASP A 67 -7.45 6.35 -9.50
CA ASP A 67 -7.99 5.69 -10.70
C ASP A 67 -6.90 5.14 -11.63
N SER A 68 -5.67 5.63 -11.47
CA SER A 68 -4.51 5.17 -12.26
C SER A 68 -3.93 3.88 -11.70
N ILE A 69 -4.58 2.76 -12.00
CA ILE A 69 -4.22 1.44 -11.48
C ILE A 69 -3.03 0.87 -12.26
N LYS A 70 -2.05 0.33 -11.54
CA LYS A 70 -1.07 -0.60 -12.09
C LYS A 70 -1.50 -2.00 -11.68
N ALA A 71 -1.70 -2.86 -12.65
CA ALA A 71 -2.14 -4.24 -12.47
C ALA A 71 -1.24 -5.20 -13.26
N VAL A 72 -1.38 -6.49 -13.00
CA VAL A 72 -0.74 -7.57 -13.74
C VAL A 72 -1.75 -8.70 -13.96
N SER A 73 -1.52 -9.55 -14.98
CA SER A 73 -2.27 -10.79 -15.15
C SER A 73 -1.64 -11.91 -14.30
N SER A 74 -2.46 -12.89 -13.92
CA SER A 74 -2.01 -14.08 -13.20
C SER A 74 -0.95 -14.86 -13.98
N GLN A 75 -1.02 -14.86 -15.30
CA GLN A 75 -0.09 -15.56 -16.22
C GLN A 75 1.19 -14.76 -16.52
N GLU A 76 1.31 -13.55 -15.98
CA GLU A 76 2.55 -12.76 -16.11
C GLU A 76 3.69 -13.37 -15.27
N ARG A 77 4.91 -13.07 -15.68
CA ARG A 77 6.11 -13.47 -14.93
C ARG A 77 6.31 -12.60 -13.69
N LEU A 78 6.66 -13.25 -12.57
CA LEU A 78 6.97 -12.55 -11.31
C LEU A 78 8.03 -11.44 -11.48
N VAL A 79 9.02 -11.67 -12.34
CA VAL A 79 10.08 -10.68 -12.62
C VAL A 79 9.53 -9.44 -13.32
N HIS A 80 8.50 -9.57 -14.15
CA HIS A 80 7.82 -8.45 -14.79
C HIS A 80 6.98 -7.65 -13.76
N ALA A 81 6.16 -8.33 -12.98
CA ALA A 81 5.40 -7.70 -11.90
C ALA A 81 6.30 -6.93 -10.92
N ARG A 82 7.43 -7.52 -10.52
CA ARG A 82 8.44 -6.82 -9.70
C ARG A 82 8.95 -5.55 -10.39
N ARG A 83 9.19 -5.59 -11.69
CA ARG A 83 9.64 -4.42 -12.46
C ARG A 83 8.58 -3.32 -12.44
N ILE A 84 7.31 -3.65 -12.66
CA ILE A 84 6.20 -2.68 -12.57
C ILE A 84 6.17 -2.02 -11.19
N MET A 85 6.31 -2.80 -10.10
CA MET A 85 6.35 -2.26 -8.74
C MET A 85 7.49 -1.24 -8.55
N ILE A 86 8.68 -1.53 -9.07
CA ILE A 86 9.86 -0.66 -8.94
C ILE A 86 9.69 0.60 -9.78
N ASP A 87 9.36 0.45 -11.06
CA ASP A 87 9.28 1.55 -12.01
C ASP A 87 8.13 2.53 -11.65
N SER A 88 7.03 1.99 -11.14
CA SER A 88 5.86 2.78 -10.69
C SER A 88 5.91 3.19 -9.22
N ARG A 89 6.91 2.75 -8.45
CA ARG A 89 7.05 2.99 -7.00
C ARG A 89 5.84 2.54 -6.19
N VAL A 90 5.22 1.43 -6.59
CA VAL A 90 4.07 0.84 -5.89
C VAL A 90 4.46 -0.43 -5.16
N GLY A 91 3.92 -0.64 -3.95
CA GLY A 91 4.20 -1.82 -3.13
C GLY A 91 3.25 -2.99 -3.35
N ARG A 92 2.25 -2.82 -4.24
CA ARG A 92 1.22 -3.82 -4.52
C ARG A 92 0.66 -3.67 -5.92
N LEU A 93 0.15 -4.76 -6.47
CA LEU A 93 -0.51 -4.83 -7.76
C LEU A 93 -1.76 -5.69 -7.62
N PRO A 94 -2.95 -5.20 -8.00
CA PRO A 94 -4.08 -6.06 -8.31
C PRO A 94 -3.70 -7.03 -9.41
N VAL A 95 -4.14 -8.27 -9.29
CA VAL A 95 -4.02 -9.29 -10.33
C VAL A 95 -5.36 -9.41 -11.01
N ILE A 96 -5.41 -9.07 -12.30
CA ILE A 96 -6.64 -8.95 -13.09
C ILE A 96 -6.50 -9.81 -14.35
N ASP A 97 -7.44 -10.72 -14.53
CA ASP A 97 -7.55 -11.54 -15.73
C ASP A 97 -8.85 -11.20 -16.47
N GLY A 98 -8.72 -10.62 -17.65
CA GLY A 98 -9.84 -9.98 -18.32
C GLY A 98 -10.29 -8.76 -17.51
N ASP A 99 -11.53 -8.80 -17.02
CA ASP A 99 -12.12 -7.75 -16.17
C ASP A 99 -12.23 -8.19 -14.69
N GLU A 100 -11.83 -9.43 -14.37
CA GLU A 100 -11.99 -10.03 -13.05
C GLU A 100 -10.77 -9.81 -12.16
N LEU A 101 -11.00 -9.38 -10.92
CA LEU A 101 -9.99 -9.31 -9.87
C LEU A 101 -9.77 -10.70 -9.28
N VAL A 102 -8.72 -11.39 -9.72
CA VAL A 102 -8.40 -12.77 -9.29
C VAL A 102 -7.43 -12.84 -8.12
N GLY A 103 -6.69 -11.77 -7.83
CA GLY A 103 -5.70 -11.80 -6.76
C GLY A 103 -5.11 -10.44 -6.41
N MET A 104 -4.23 -10.47 -5.39
CA MET A 104 -3.36 -9.35 -5.03
C MET A 104 -1.93 -9.84 -4.88
N MET A 105 -0.99 -9.06 -5.37
CA MET A 105 0.43 -9.31 -5.16
C MET A 105 1.11 -8.11 -4.50
N THR A 106 1.90 -8.36 -3.46
CA THR A 106 2.64 -7.33 -2.74
C THR A 106 4.15 -7.51 -2.84
N SER A 107 4.90 -6.47 -2.54
CA SER A 107 6.37 -6.55 -2.44
C SER A 107 6.83 -7.62 -1.43
N LYS A 108 6.04 -7.86 -0.38
CA LYS A 108 6.31 -8.92 0.61
C LYS A 108 6.20 -10.31 0.00
N ASP A 109 5.23 -10.53 -0.89
CA ASP A 109 5.02 -11.81 -1.56
C ASP A 109 6.15 -12.07 -2.57
N VAL A 110 6.54 -11.05 -3.33
CA VAL A 110 7.73 -11.10 -4.18
C VAL A 110 8.97 -11.50 -3.38
N MET A 111 9.20 -10.85 -2.22
CA MET A 111 10.36 -11.15 -1.37
C MET A 111 10.32 -12.59 -0.85
N LYS A 112 9.15 -13.05 -0.35
CA LYS A 112 8.97 -14.43 0.12
C LYS A 112 9.25 -15.45 -0.99
N ALA A 113 8.72 -15.20 -2.19
CA ALA A 113 8.95 -16.05 -3.35
C ALA A 113 10.44 -16.18 -3.67
N PHE A 114 11.19 -15.08 -3.72
CA PHE A 114 12.63 -15.11 -3.95
C PHE A 114 13.41 -15.85 -2.85
N ILE A 115 13.06 -15.67 -1.59
CA ILE A 115 13.71 -16.37 -0.47
C ILE A 115 13.46 -17.87 -0.58
N ASN A 116 12.21 -18.29 -0.81
CA ASN A 116 11.84 -19.70 -0.94
C ASN A 116 12.50 -20.34 -2.17
N PHE A 117 12.50 -19.63 -3.29
CA PHE A 117 13.15 -20.04 -4.51
C PHE A 117 14.65 -20.32 -4.29
N ARG A 118 15.38 -19.39 -3.67
CA ARG A 118 16.82 -19.56 -3.37
C ARG A 118 17.12 -20.74 -2.44
N LYS A 119 16.21 -21.06 -1.53
CA LYS A 119 16.37 -22.21 -0.62
C LYS A 119 16.16 -23.56 -1.33
N ASN A 120 15.23 -23.62 -2.28
CA ASN A 120 14.76 -24.86 -2.87
C ASN A 120 15.39 -25.18 -4.23
N VAL A 121 15.95 -24.19 -4.94
CA VAL A 121 16.53 -24.37 -6.28
C VAL A 121 18.05 -24.31 -6.22
N PRO A 122 18.76 -25.35 -6.71
CA PRO A 122 20.21 -25.35 -6.79
C PRO A 122 20.76 -24.14 -7.57
N GLU A 123 21.85 -23.55 -7.10
CA GLU A 123 22.41 -22.29 -7.62
C GLU A 123 22.60 -22.26 -9.14
N LYS A 124 23.03 -23.39 -9.72
CA LYS A 124 23.24 -23.51 -11.16
C LYS A 124 21.99 -23.31 -12.03
N TYR A 125 20.80 -23.50 -11.46
CA TYR A 125 19.52 -23.35 -12.15
C TYR A 125 18.79 -22.05 -11.80
N GLN A 126 19.20 -21.34 -10.76
CA GLN A 126 18.47 -20.17 -10.25
C GLN A 126 18.28 -19.08 -11.31
N LYS A 127 19.30 -18.76 -12.11
CA LYS A 127 19.23 -17.73 -13.15
C LYS A 127 18.17 -18.00 -14.23
N THR A 128 17.90 -19.24 -14.52
CA THR A 128 16.95 -19.64 -15.57
C THR A 128 15.55 -19.80 -14.99
N GLN A 129 15.40 -20.57 -13.93
CA GLN A 129 14.10 -20.93 -13.38
C GLN A 129 13.38 -19.77 -12.68
N ILE A 130 14.12 -18.80 -12.11
CA ILE A 130 13.51 -17.63 -11.49
C ILE A 130 12.67 -16.80 -12.46
N LYS A 131 12.99 -16.87 -13.75
CA LYS A 131 12.26 -16.18 -14.80
C LYS A 131 10.96 -16.87 -15.18
N GLU A 132 10.78 -18.10 -14.74
CA GLU A 132 9.62 -18.92 -15.10
C GLU A 132 8.48 -18.82 -14.08
N ILE A 133 8.74 -18.30 -12.89
CA ILE A 133 7.72 -18.14 -11.83
C ILE A 133 6.61 -17.20 -12.33
N LEU A 134 5.36 -17.66 -12.25
CA LEU A 134 4.18 -16.90 -12.60
C LEU A 134 3.65 -16.13 -11.39
N VAL A 135 2.89 -15.08 -11.65
CA VAL A 135 2.19 -14.29 -10.64
C VAL A 135 1.24 -15.15 -9.83
N GLU A 136 0.46 -16.04 -10.48
CA GLU A 136 -0.49 -16.95 -9.82
C GLU A 136 0.15 -17.88 -8.77
N GLU A 137 1.42 -18.22 -8.91
CA GLU A 137 2.15 -19.06 -7.95
C GLU A 137 2.49 -18.32 -6.65
N VAL A 138 2.31 -16.99 -6.62
CA VAL A 138 2.83 -16.11 -5.57
C VAL A 138 1.77 -15.19 -4.99
N MET A 139 0.77 -14.83 -5.78
CA MET A 139 -0.30 -13.93 -5.37
C MET A 139 -1.12 -14.49 -4.20
N SER A 140 -1.85 -13.64 -3.53
CA SER A 140 -2.91 -14.03 -2.61
C SER A 140 -4.22 -14.11 -3.38
N ASP A 141 -4.91 -15.23 -3.30
CA ASP A 141 -6.22 -15.45 -3.90
C ASP A 141 -7.31 -14.72 -3.10
N ASN A 142 -8.48 -14.52 -3.72
CA ASN A 142 -9.65 -13.90 -3.10
C ASN A 142 -9.32 -12.57 -2.42
N PRO A 143 -8.84 -11.58 -3.15
CA PRO A 143 -8.45 -10.30 -2.60
C PRO A 143 -9.65 -9.56 -2.04
N LEU A 144 -9.49 -9.00 -0.84
CA LEU A 144 -10.49 -8.11 -0.29
C LEU A 144 -10.53 -6.82 -1.11
N SER A 145 -11.71 -6.47 -1.60
CA SER A 145 -11.98 -5.23 -2.33
C SER A 145 -13.00 -4.38 -1.57
N ILE A 146 -13.14 -3.12 -1.98
CA ILE A 146 -14.09 -2.18 -1.40
C ILE A 146 -14.92 -1.52 -2.51
N SER A 147 -16.20 -1.22 -2.23
CA SER A 147 -17.04 -0.47 -3.16
C SER A 147 -16.58 0.99 -3.29
N LYS A 148 -16.71 1.57 -4.47
CA LYS A 148 -16.48 3.00 -4.68
C LYS A 148 -17.37 3.90 -3.82
N ASP A 149 -18.57 3.41 -3.44
CA ASP A 149 -19.57 4.14 -2.66
C ASP A 149 -19.41 3.93 -1.14
N ALA A 150 -18.49 3.06 -0.72
CA ALA A 150 -18.15 2.90 0.69
C ALA A 150 -17.56 4.18 1.27
N SER A 151 -17.72 4.39 2.57
CA SER A 151 -17.14 5.55 3.26
C SER A 151 -15.66 5.36 3.56
N ILE A 152 -14.94 6.46 3.73
CA ILE A 152 -13.53 6.40 4.17
C ILE A 152 -13.40 5.80 5.57
N SER A 153 -14.39 5.98 6.43
CA SER A 153 -14.45 5.32 7.74
C SER A 153 -14.52 3.80 7.62
N GLU A 154 -15.31 3.25 6.67
CA GLU A 154 -15.34 1.81 6.38
C GLU A 154 -13.99 1.29 5.87
N VAL A 155 -13.34 2.03 4.97
CA VAL A 155 -11.99 1.70 4.50
C VAL A 155 -11.00 1.66 5.65
N ALA A 156 -11.02 2.69 6.52
CA ALA A 156 -10.13 2.77 7.67
C ALA A 156 -10.33 1.58 8.63
N ASN A 157 -11.58 1.25 8.98
CA ASN A 157 -11.91 0.07 9.78
C ASN A 157 -11.40 -1.21 9.11
N THR A 158 -11.68 -1.39 7.82
CA THR A 158 -11.23 -2.57 7.08
C THR A 158 -9.71 -2.71 7.08
N MET A 159 -8.98 -1.60 6.88
CA MET A 159 -7.51 -1.59 6.94
C MET A 159 -6.97 -1.94 8.32
N MET A 160 -7.62 -1.47 9.40
CA MET A 160 -7.23 -1.76 10.77
C MET A 160 -7.48 -3.23 11.14
N ASP A 161 -8.65 -3.76 10.78
CA ASP A 161 -9.06 -5.12 11.11
C ASP A 161 -8.21 -6.17 10.37
N THR A 162 -7.84 -5.89 9.12
CA THR A 162 -7.12 -6.83 8.26
C THR A 162 -5.61 -6.63 8.24
N GLY A 163 -5.13 -5.46 8.68
CA GLY A 163 -3.73 -5.03 8.52
C GLY A 163 -3.35 -4.72 7.06
N TYR A 164 -4.33 -4.61 6.17
CA TYR A 164 -4.09 -4.21 4.79
C TYR A 164 -3.89 -2.70 4.71
N ASN A 165 -2.92 -2.28 3.94
CA ASN A 165 -2.60 -0.85 3.74
C ASN A 165 -3.01 -0.35 2.35
N GLY A 166 -3.92 -1.06 1.68
CA GLY A 166 -4.58 -0.66 0.45
C GLY A 166 -5.48 -1.76 -0.09
N LEU A 167 -6.58 -1.33 -0.68
CA LEU A 167 -7.67 -2.17 -1.17
C LEU A 167 -7.98 -1.81 -2.62
N PRO A 168 -8.17 -2.79 -3.53
CA PRO A 168 -8.78 -2.55 -4.83
C PRO A 168 -10.18 -1.97 -4.64
N VAL A 169 -10.56 -1.02 -5.48
CA VAL A 169 -11.89 -0.43 -5.53
C VAL A 169 -12.64 -1.00 -6.70
N VAL A 170 -13.85 -1.49 -6.43
CA VAL A 170 -14.68 -2.14 -7.45
C VAL A 170 -16.00 -1.43 -7.66
N GLU A 171 -16.50 -1.52 -8.91
CA GLU A 171 -17.84 -1.17 -9.35
C GLU A 171 -18.33 -2.28 -10.28
N ASP A 172 -19.48 -2.88 -10.00
CA ASP A 172 -20.06 -3.99 -10.79
C ASP A 172 -19.02 -5.09 -11.09
N ASP A 173 -18.28 -5.51 -10.05
CA ASP A 173 -17.19 -6.49 -10.05
C ASP A 173 -15.92 -6.10 -10.84
N ASN A 174 -15.91 -4.94 -11.50
CA ASN A 174 -14.74 -4.43 -12.21
C ASN A 174 -13.85 -3.58 -11.30
N VAL A 175 -12.55 -3.73 -11.42
CA VAL A 175 -11.59 -2.89 -10.69
C VAL A 175 -11.49 -1.53 -11.37
N ILE A 176 -11.92 -0.49 -10.66
CA ILE A 176 -11.93 0.90 -11.15
C ILE A 176 -10.87 1.79 -10.47
N GLY A 177 -10.26 1.32 -9.39
CA GLY A 177 -9.32 2.12 -8.62
C GLY A 177 -8.59 1.31 -7.55
N ILE A 178 -7.78 2.01 -6.81
CA ILE A 178 -7.15 1.52 -5.58
C ILE A 178 -7.21 2.61 -4.52
N ILE A 179 -7.50 2.24 -3.28
CA ILE A 179 -7.40 3.13 -2.13
C ILE A 179 -6.34 2.62 -1.17
N THR A 180 -5.47 3.50 -0.71
CA THR A 180 -4.34 3.16 0.16
C THR A 180 -4.26 4.07 1.37
N GLN A 181 -3.45 3.70 2.37
CA GLN A 181 -3.13 4.59 3.50
C GLN A 181 -2.58 5.95 3.05
N THR A 182 -1.90 6.01 1.89
CA THR A 182 -1.39 7.27 1.33
C THR A 182 -2.51 8.21 0.88
N ASP A 183 -3.61 7.63 0.37
CA ASP A 183 -4.76 8.43 -0.06
C ASP A 183 -5.52 8.99 1.15
N ILE A 184 -5.65 8.20 2.22
CA ILE A 184 -6.21 8.64 3.51
C ILE A 184 -5.31 9.73 4.12
N LEU A 185 -3.99 9.55 4.12
CA LEU A 185 -3.04 10.57 4.61
C LEU A 185 -3.19 11.89 3.84
N ARG A 186 -3.34 11.81 2.50
CA ARG A 186 -3.56 12.99 1.63
C ARG A 186 -4.89 13.69 1.92
N LEU A 187 -5.94 12.93 2.21
CA LEU A 187 -7.24 13.46 2.60
C LEU A 187 -7.13 14.25 3.92
N ILE A 188 -6.51 13.66 4.95
CA ILE A 188 -6.34 14.31 6.27
C ILE A 188 -5.51 15.59 6.13
N ALA A 189 -4.39 15.56 5.41
CA ALA A 189 -3.57 16.74 5.16
C ALA A 189 -4.35 17.91 4.52
N LYS A 190 -5.36 17.60 3.68
CA LYS A 190 -6.21 18.63 3.06
C LYS A 190 -7.31 19.16 3.97
N LEU A 191 -7.80 18.36 4.89
CA LEU A 191 -8.92 18.77 5.77
C LEU A 191 -8.45 19.64 6.94
N GLU A 192 -7.18 19.52 7.32
CA GLU A 192 -6.58 20.24 8.43
C GLU A 192 -5.70 21.45 7.98
N SER A 193 -5.64 21.71 6.68
CA SER A 193 -4.98 22.88 6.08
C SER A 193 -5.96 24.03 5.94
#